data_0fad70f524ea9892393c7ebad1b01e3f
#
_entry.id   0fad70f524ea9892393c7ebad1b01e3f
#
_cell.length_a   1.000
_cell.length_b   1.000
_cell.length_c   1.000
_cell.angle_alpha   90.00
_cell.angle_beta   90.00
_cell.angle_gamma   90.00
#
_symmetry.space_group_name_H-M   'P 1'
#
loop_
_entity.id
_entity.type
_entity.pdbx_description
1 polymer ?
#
loop_
_entity_poly.entity_id
_entity_poly.type
_entity_poly.pdbx_seq_one_letter_code
_entity_poly.pdbx_strand_id
1 'polypeptide(L)'
;MIWVIDASVAVRWYLEDEAHDTADAVLACVVNYPRRFAVPELFAFEVYAVLQRLHPDGLKAFRQGIMPLLQGGLLRHPMTDALAVKANRFVKKGLTGYDACYAALARDLKGCWLTFDTRAHRLILKEGVSCLLSEGLPKGWL
;
A
#
# COMPACT_ATOMS: atom_id res chain seq x y z
N MET A 1 -10.94 -10.90 3.57
CA MET A 1 -10.73 -9.67 2.77
C MET A 1 -9.24 -9.51 2.47
N ILE A 2 -8.93 -9.04 1.28
CA ILE A 2 -7.55 -8.71 0.90
C ILE A 2 -7.29 -7.23 1.20
N TRP A 3 -6.16 -6.95 1.83
CA TRP A 3 -5.71 -5.59 2.11
C TRP A 3 -4.61 -5.21 1.11
N VAL A 4 -4.79 -4.10 0.41
CA VAL A 4 -3.77 -3.58 -0.52
C VAL A 4 -2.96 -2.52 0.21
N ILE A 5 -1.64 -2.74 0.32
CA ILE A 5 -0.76 -1.88 1.10
C ILE A 5 -0.16 -0.79 0.22
N ASP A 6 -0.36 0.46 0.61
CA ASP A 6 0.28 1.60 -0.02
C ASP A 6 1.76 1.72 0.39
N ALA A 7 2.57 2.28 -0.49
CA ALA A 7 3.97 2.57 -0.14
C ALA A 7 4.08 3.49 1.08
N SER A 8 3.12 4.40 1.27
CA SER A 8 3.07 5.31 2.44
C SER A 8 2.99 4.55 3.77
N VAL A 9 2.45 3.34 3.78
CA VAL A 9 2.40 2.49 4.96
C VAL A 9 3.77 1.85 5.22
N ALA A 10 4.33 1.22 4.20
CA ALA A 10 5.57 0.45 4.35
C ALA A 10 6.79 1.31 4.71
N VAL A 11 6.88 2.51 4.16
CA VAL A 11 8.01 3.40 4.49
C VAL A 11 8.02 3.78 5.97
N ARG A 12 6.85 3.84 6.61
CA ARG A 12 6.73 4.17 8.04
C ARG A 12 7.30 3.08 8.95
N TRP A 13 7.47 1.88 8.44
CA TRP A 13 8.10 0.78 9.20
C TRP A 13 9.59 1.04 9.44
N TYR A 14 10.24 1.83 8.59
CA TYR A 14 11.69 2.04 8.62
C TYR A 14 12.11 3.50 8.74
N LEU A 15 11.15 4.45 8.75
CA LEU A 15 11.42 5.87 8.96
C LEU A 15 10.89 6.26 10.35
N GLU A 16 11.81 6.40 11.31
CA GLU A 16 11.44 6.67 12.72
C GLU A 16 10.57 7.91 12.89
N ASP A 17 10.89 8.98 12.15
CA ASP A 17 10.16 10.24 12.24
C ASP A 17 8.71 10.14 11.73
N GLU A 18 8.39 9.10 10.99
CA GLU A 18 7.07 8.87 10.41
C GLU A 18 6.37 7.64 10.99
N ALA A 19 6.92 7.05 12.05
CA ALA A 19 6.34 5.88 12.71
C ALA A 19 4.89 6.14 13.15
N HIS A 20 4.04 5.12 13.01
CA HIS A 20 2.64 5.19 13.41
C HIS A 20 2.15 3.82 13.87
N ASP A 21 1.36 3.81 14.95
CA ASP A 21 0.88 2.55 15.54
C ASP A 21 0.09 1.70 14.55
N THR A 22 -0.72 2.32 13.69
CA THR A 22 -1.49 1.57 12.69
C THR A 22 -0.59 0.92 11.64
N ALA A 23 0.48 1.61 11.23
CA ALA A 23 1.46 1.02 10.30
C ALA A 23 2.15 -0.19 10.92
N ASP A 24 2.52 -0.11 12.18
CA ASP A 24 3.15 -1.22 12.92
C ASP A 24 2.19 -2.41 13.06
N ALA A 25 0.91 -2.16 13.30
CA ALA A 25 -0.11 -3.19 13.35
C ALA A 25 -0.26 -3.90 12.00
N VAL A 26 -0.18 -3.15 10.90
CA VAL A 26 -0.20 -3.74 9.55
C VAL A 26 1.01 -4.62 9.34
N LEU A 27 2.22 -4.17 9.70
CA LEU A 27 3.43 -4.99 9.56
C LEU A 27 3.32 -6.32 10.31
N ALA A 28 2.84 -6.29 11.55
CA ALA A 28 2.65 -7.50 12.35
C ALA A 28 1.73 -8.51 11.64
N CYS A 29 0.65 -8.02 11.03
CA CYS A 29 -0.26 -8.88 10.27
C CYS A 29 0.34 -9.39 8.97
N VAL A 30 1.12 -8.57 8.26
CA VAL A 30 1.81 -8.99 7.04
C VAL A 30 2.77 -10.14 7.32
N VAL A 31 3.53 -10.03 8.40
CA VAL A 31 4.49 -11.07 8.80
C VAL A 31 3.78 -12.40 9.11
N ASN A 32 2.65 -12.34 9.80
CA ASN A 32 1.93 -13.53 10.23
C ASN A 32 0.96 -14.09 9.18
N TYR A 33 0.37 -13.22 8.35
CA TYR A 33 -0.65 -13.60 7.38
C TYR A 33 -0.41 -12.95 6.01
N PRO A 34 0.75 -13.20 5.38
CA PRO A 34 1.15 -12.47 4.18
C PRO A 34 0.17 -12.61 3.01
N ARG A 35 -0.55 -13.73 2.90
CA ARG A 35 -1.50 -13.97 1.81
C ARG A 35 -2.80 -13.17 1.93
N ARG A 36 -2.99 -12.45 3.00
CA ARG A 36 -4.12 -11.52 3.15
C ARG A 36 -3.81 -10.13 2.61
N PHE A 37 -2.60 -9.95 2.11
CA PHE A 37 -2.11 -8.64 1.63
C PHE A 37 -1.66 -8.74 0.19
N ALA A 38 -1.90 -7.66 -0.54
CA ALA A 38 -1.53 -7.55 -1.94
C ALA A 38 -0.91 -6.18 -2.21
N VAL A 39 -0.06 -6.13 -3.23
CA VAL A 39 0.51 -4.88 -3.72
C VAL A 39 0.63 -4.94 -5.25
N PRO A 40 0.50 -3.81 -5.95
CA PRO A 40 0.96 -3.74 -7.34
C PRO A 40 2.49 -3.80 -7.35
N GLU A 41 3.10 -4.24 -8.45
CA GLU A 41 4.57 -4.24 -8.58
C GLU A 41 5.18 -2.84 -8.39
N LEU A 42 4.44 -1.80 -8.69
CA LEU A 42 4.77 -0.41 -8.40
C LEU A 42 5.22 -0.18 -6.95
N PHE A 43 4.61 -0.88 -5.99
CA PHE A 43 4.91 -0.76 -4.56
C PHE A 43 6.41 -0.89 -4.28
N ALA A 44 7.06 -1.90 -4.85
CA ALA A 44 8.48 -2.15 -4.62
C ALA A 44 9.34 -0.97 -5.07
N PHE A 45 9.01 -0.40 -6.22
CA PHE A 45 9.75 0.75 -6.77
C PHE A 45 9.53 2.01 -5.95
N GLU A 46 8.31 2.27 -5.51
CA GLU A 46 8.02 3.44 -4.69
C GLU A 46 8.69 3.37 -3.32
N VAL A 47 8.59 2.21 -2.65
CA VAL A 47 9.22 2.02 -1.34
C VAL A 47 10.74 2.16 -1.45
N TYR A 48 11.34 1.52 -2.46
CA TYR A 48 12.77 1.66 -2.72
C TYR A 48 13.17 3.14 -2.89
N ALA A 49 12.45 3.88 -3.73
CA ALA A 49 12.78 5.26 -4.02
C ALA A 49 12.71 6.15 -2.77
N VAL A 50 11.68 5.97 -1.94
CA VAL A 50 11.54 6.76 -0.70
C VAL A 50 12.62 6.41 0.31
N LEU A 51 12.87 5.13 0.55
CA LEU A 51 13.91 4.71 1.51
C LEU A 51 15.29 5.16 1.06
N GLN A 52 15.60 5.04 -0.22
CA GLN A 52 16.88 5.49 -0.76
C GLN A 52 17.10 6.99 -0.56
N ARG A 53 16.02 7.78 -0.67
CA ARG A 53 16.08 9.24 -0.51
C ARG A 53 16.12 9.69 0.95
N LEU A 54 15.36 9.04 1.83
CA LEU A 54 15.09 9.55 3.19
C LEU A 54 15.77 8.76 4.31
N HIS A 55 16.08 7.47 4.10
CA HIS A 55 16.68 6.64 5.15
C HIS A 55 18.22 6.76 5.12
N PRO A 56 18.90 6.85 6.27
CA PRO A 56 20.36 6.91 6.32
C PRO A 56 21.06 5.74 5.63
N ASP A 57 20.42 4.57 5.62
CA ASP A 57 20.89 3.38 4.91
C ASP A 57 19.73 2.72 4.18
N GLY A 58 19.21 3.43 3.18
CA GLY A 58 18.00 3.03 2.45
C GLY A 58 18.11 1.70 1.73
N LEU A 59 19.26 1.42 1.13
CA LEU A 59 19.45 0.13 0.43
C LEU A 59 19.37 -1.04 1.42
N LYS A 60 20.03 -0.93 2.57
CA LYS A 60 20.00 -1.97 3.60
C LYS A 60 18.58 -2.16 4.14
N ALA A 61 17.88 -1.07 4.45
CA ALA A 61 16.50 -1.12 4.93
C ALA A 61 15.59 -1.84 3.91
N PHE A 62 15.75 -1.53 2.63
CA PHE A 62 14.99 -2.16 1.57
C PHE A 62 15.32 -3.66 1.43
N ARG A 63 16.61 -4.00 1.36
CA ARG A 63 17.05 -5.39 1.16
C ARG A 63 16.72 -6.29 2.36
N GLN A 64 16.83 -5.79 3.57
CA GLN A 64 16.62 -6.57 4.79
C GLN A 64 15.20 -6.48 5.34
N GLY A 65 14.50 -5.38 5.07
CA GLY A 65 13.17 -5.13 5.62
C GLY A 65 12.03 -5.36 4.63
N ILE A 66 12.20 -4.97 3.38
CA ILE A 66 11.11 -5.02 2.38
C ILE A 66 11.20 -6.27 1.51
N MET A 67 12.37 -6.60 0.98
CA MET A 67 12.52 -7.75 0.08
C MET A 67 12.04 -9.07 0.67
N PRO A 68 12.31 -9.38 1.96
CA PRO A 68 11.77 -10.61 2.55
C PRO A 68 10.25 -10.67 2.56
N LEU A 69 9.57 -9.54 2.74
CA LEU A 69 8.10 -9.48 2.69
C LEU A 69 7.60 -9.72 1.26
N LEU A 70 8.24 -9.12 0.27
CA LEU A 70 7.90 -9.31 -1.14
C LEU A 70 8.09 -10.75 -1.60
N GLN A 71 9.04 -11.47 -1.01
CA GLN A 71 9.35 -12.87 -1.34
C GLN A 71 8.60 -13.86 -0.44
N GLY A 72 8.01 -13.38 0.65
CA GLY A 72 7.48 -14.20 1.73
C GLY A 72 5.98 -14.54 1.65
N GLY A 73 5.33 -14.34 0.51
CA GLY A 73 3.92 -14.70 0.34
C GLY A 73 2.96 -13.52 0.16
N LEU A 74 3.46 -12.29 0.26
CA LEU A 74 2.70 -11.11 -0.12
C LEU A 74 2.29 -11.24 -1.60
N LEU A 75 1.02 -11.01 -1.92
CA LEU A 75 0.51 -11.14 -3.29
C LEU A 75 0.98 -9.96 -4.13
N ARG A 76 1.67 -10.23 -5.23
CA ARG A 76 2.24 -9.22 -6.11
C ARG A 76 1.51 -9.25 -7.45
N HIS A 77 1.10 -8.08 -7.93
CA HIS A 77 0.32 -7.96 -9.16
C HIS A 77 1.03 -7.05 -10.16
N PRO A 78 1.34 -7.56 -11.36
CA PRO A 78 1.93 -6.72 -12.42
C PRO A 78 0.88 -5.79 -13.02
N MET A 79 1.35 -4.78 -13.75
CA MET A 79 0.48 -3.99 -14.60
C MET A 79 -0.08 -4.88 -15.72
N THR A 80 -1.39 -4.81 -15.92
CA THR A 80 -2.08 -5.48 -17.01
C THR A 80 -2.96 -4.48 -17.75
N ASP A 81 -3.39 -4.83 -18.95
CA ASP A 81 -4.35 -4.01 -19.70
C ASP A 81 -5.63 -3.78 -18.89
N ALA A 82 -6.17 -4.82 -18.28
CA ALA A 82 -7.36 -4.72 -17.47
C ALA A 82 -7.18 -3.79 -16.27
N LEU A 83 -6.03 -3.89 -15.58
CA LEU A 83 -5.73 -3.01 -14.45
C LEU A 83 -5.60 -1.55 -14.90
N ALA A 84 -4.95 -1.30 -16.04
CA ALA A 84 -4.82 0.04 -16.59
C ALA A 84 -6.19 0.68 -16.88
N VAL A 85 -7.11 -0.07 -17.48
CA VAL A 85 -8.49 0.41 -17.74
C VAL A 85 -9.20 0.77 -16.45
N LYS A 86 -9.11 -0.09 -15.42
CA LYS A 86 -9.73 0.15 -14.12
C LYS A 86 -9.09 1.34 -13.40
N ALA A 87 -7.77 1.45 -13.44
CA ALA A 87 -7.04 2.57 -12.84
C ALA A 87 -7.45 3.91 -13.46
N ASN A 88 -7.64 3.95 -14.78
CA ASN A 88 -8.04 5.18 -15.45
C ASN A 88 -9.36 5.76 -14.94
N ARG A 89 -10.26 4.93 -14.45
CA ARG A 89 -11.52 5.39 -13.82
C ARG A 89 -11.25 6.19 -12.56
N PHE A 90 -10.25 5.79 -11.78
CA PHE A 90 -9.84 6.53 -10.58
C PHE A 90 -9.04 7.78 -10.92
N VAL A 91 -8.26 7.78 -11.99
CA VAL A 91 -7.59 8.99 -12.48
C VAL A 91 -8.64 10.06 -12.81
N LYS A 92 -9.75 9.68 -13.42
CA LYS A 92 -10.86 10.62 -13.72
C LYS A 92 -11.52 11.18 -12.47
N LYS A 93 -11.35 10.55 -11.32
CA LYS A 93 -11.83 11.04 -10.02
C LYS A 93 -10.81 11.94 -9.32
N GLY A 94 -9.64 12.14 -9.92
CA GLY A 94 -8.60 13.04 -9.42
C GLY A 94 -7.39 12.36 -8.80
N LEU A 95 -7.31 11.03 -8.79
CA LEU A 95 -6.12 10.33 -8.31
C LEU A 95 -4.97 10.48 -9.32
N THR A 96 -3.73 10.44 -8.79
CA THR A 96 -2.55 10.27 -9.64
C THR A 96 -2.60 8.89 -10.30
N GLY A 97 -1.84 8.70 -11.39
CA GLY A 97 -1.77 7.39 -12.04
C GLY A 97 -1.33 6.28 -11.10
N TYR A 98 -0.36 6.57 -10.22
CA TYR A 98 0.14 5.58 -9.25
C TYR A 98 -0.91 5.24 -8.19
N ASP A 99 -1.51 6.23 -7.56
CA ASP A 99 -2.57 6.00 -6.56
C ASP A 99 -3.75 5.25 -7.17
N ALA A 100 -4.09 5.57 -8.41
CA ALA A 100 -5.16 4.89 -9.14
C ALA A 100 -4.88 3.39 -9.31
N CYS A 101 -3.63 2.99 -9.47
CA CYS A 101 -3.27 1.57 -9.56
C CYS A 101 -3.56 0.83 -8.24
N TYR A 102 -3.27 1.44 -7.11
CA TYR A 102 -3.59 0.85 -5.80
C TYR A 102 -5.11 0.71 -5.61
N ALA A 103 -5.84 1.77 -5.88
CA ALA A 103 -7.30 1.77 -5.74
C ALA A 103 -7.97 0.76 -6.67
N ALA A 104 -7.51 0.68 -7.91
CA ALA A 104 -8.02 -0.28 -8.88
C ALA A 104 -7.75 -1.73 -8.47
N LEU A 105 -6.54 -2.01 -7.96
CA LEU A 105 -6.19 -3.34 -7.47
C LEU A 105 -7.09 -3.72 -6.29
N ALA A 106 -7.30 -2.81 -5.35
CA ALA A 106 -8.19 -3.05 -4.21
C ALA A 106 -9.61 -3.41 -4.67
N ARG A 107 -10.15 -2.67 -5.63
CA ARG A 107 -11.48 -2.96 -6.19
C ARG A 107 -11.52 -4.32 -6.89
N ASP A 108 -10.50 -4.62 -7.69
CA ASP A 108 -10.43 -5.87 -8.43
C ASP A 108 -10.39 -7.09 -7.51
N LEU A 109 -9.68 -6.98 -6.39
CA LEU A 109 -9.57 -8.04 -5.38
C LEU A 109 -10.71 -8.03 -4.36
N LYS A 110 -11.67 -7.13 -4.50
CA LYS A 110 -12.76 -6.91 -3.53
C LYS A 110 -12.22 -6.65 -2.11
N GLY A 111 -11.12 -5.91 -2.06
CA GLY A 111 -10.41 -5.58 -0.84
C GLY A 111 -10.46 -4.11 -0.48
N CYS A 112 -9.50 -3.67 0.29
CA CYS A 112 -9.38 -2.29 0.73
C CYS A 112 -7.94 -1.80 0.66
N TRP A 113 -7.75 -0.62 0.11
CA TRP A 113 -6.46 0.05 0.00
C TRP A 113 -6.14 0.78 1.31
N LEU A 114 -5.08 0.35 1.98
CA LEU A 114 -4.59 0.96 3.22
C LEU A 114 -3.60 2.05 2.87
N THR A 115 -3.88 3.29 3.27
CA THR A 115 -3.06 4.44 2.90
C THR A 115 -2.99 5.47 4.02
N PHE A 116 -1.96 6.31 3.99
CA PHE A 116 -1.86 7.52 4.79
C PHE A 116 -2.14 8.79 3.98
N ASP A 117 -2.49 8.66 2.71
CA ASP A 117 -2.78 9.79 1.83
C ASP A 117 -4.22 10.28 2.04
N THR A 118 -4.36 11.33 2.85
CA THR A 118 -5.67 11.93 3.18
C THR A 118 -6.38 12.44 1.93
N ARG A 119 -5.66 13.12 1.03
CA ARG A 119 -6.26 13.68 -0.17
C ARG A 119 -6.80 12.58 -1.09
N ALA A 120 -6.00 11.57 -1.36
CA ALA A 120 -6.40 10.46 -2.22
C ALA A 120 -7.64 9.74 -1.64
N HIS A 121 -7.60 9.42 -0.35
CA HIS A 121 -8.72 8.77 0.33
C HIS A 121 -10.02 9.58 0.20
N ARG A 122 -9.95 10.90 0.41
CA ARG A 122 -11.13 11.78 0.33
C ARG A 122 -11.72 11.87 -1.08
N LEU A 123 -10.86 11.87 -2.11
CA LEU A 123 -11.30 11.92 -3.49
C LEU A 123 -12.14 10.70 -3.90
N ILE A 124 -11.89 9.55 -3.28
CA ILE A 124 -12.56 8.28 -3.61
C ILE A 124 -13.36 7.72 -2.45
N LEU A 125 -13.68 8.54 -1.46
CA LEU A 125 -14.40 8.09 -0.25
C LEU A 125 -15.69 7.35 -0.57
N LYS A 126 -16.45 7.82 -1.56
CA LYS A 126 -17.73 7.23 -1.97
C LYS A 126 -17.56 5.84 -2.59
N GLU A 127 -16.38 5.52 -3.09
CA GLU A 127 -16.12 4.22 -3.72
C GLU A 127 -15.96 3.10 -2.69
N GLY A 128 -15.64 3.44 -1.43
CA GLY A 128 -15.52 2.45 -0.36
C GLY A 128 -14.37 1.47 -0.51
N VAL A 129 -13.30 1.83 -1.23
CA VAL A 129 -12.17 0.94 -1.52
C VAL A 129 -10.89 1.34 -0.78
N SER A 130 -10.93 2.38 0.05
CA SER A 130 -9.75 2.84 0.77
C SER A 130 -10.03 3.01 2.26
N CYS A 131 -8.97 2.90 3.06
CA CYS A 131 -8.99 3.12 4.49
C CYS A 131 -7.81 4.00 4.86
N LEU A 132 -8.10 5.12 5.54
CA LEU A 132 -7.08 6.08 5.96
C LEU A 132 -6.52 5.68 7.32
N LEU A 133 -5.30 5.17 7.35
CA LEU A 133 -4.69 4.63 8.56
C LEU A 133 -4.36 5.70 9.62
N SER A 134 -4.26 6.96 9.24
CA SER A 134 -4.11 8.05 10.22
C SER A 134 -5.34 8.20 11.12
N GLU A 135 -6.51 7.72 10.68
CA GLU A 135 -7.75 7.74 11.45
C GLU A 135 -7.99 6.44 12.24
N GLY A 136 -7.14 5.44 12.08
CA GLY A 136 -7.24 4.15 12.76
C GLY A 136 -7.27 2.97 11.83
N LEU A 137 -7.28 1.77 12.40
CA LEU A 137 -7.39 0.53 11.64
C LEU A 137 -8.82 0.36 11.11
N PRO A 138 -8.99 -0.29 9.94
CA PRO A 138 -10.31 -0.52 9.39
C PRO A 138 -11.16 -1.43 10.28
N LYS A 139 -12.48 -1.29 10.17
CA LYS A 139 -13.42 -2.22 10.81
C LYS A 139 -13.16 -3.62 10.31
N GLY A 140 -13.24 -4.59 11.21
CA GLY A 140 -12.97 -5.98 10.87
C GLY A 140 -11.48 -6.30 10.72
N TRP A 141 -10.60 -5.44 11.23
CA TRP A 141 -9.18 -5.73 11.26
C TRP A 141 -8.90 -6.99 12.05
N LEU A 142 -7.88 -7.71 11.67
CA LEU A 142 -7.49 -9.04 12.19
C LEU A 142 -7.12 -9.07 13.65
#